data_d10ac50ae94c8f5c2444c8443bf9cbf6
#
_entry.id   d10ac50ae94c8f5c2444c8443bf9cbf6
#
_cell.length_a   1.000
_cell.length_b   1.000
_cell.length_c   1.000
_cell.angle_alpha   90.00
_cell.angle_beta   90.00
_cell.angle_gamma   90.00
#
_symmetry.space_group_name_H-M   'P 1'
#
loop_
_entity.id
_entity.type
_entity.pdbx_description
1 polymer ?
#
loop_
_entity_poly.entity_id
_entity_poly.type
_entity_poly.pdbx_seq_one_letter_code
_entity_poly.pdbx_strand_id
1 'polypeptide(L)'
;VIRALLLLAAAVLLGAAGEDFPVPTEANQIFYVQRSLNSNTIIYTARMDADGKLNAKRPVDVYWRRYNDEGERKELSSLERSMAFGVKAEPAADQPGGFMIRVVSYPKRAALLRLVDGRPRLEMTVAGVPAKLDHAYLDVDDSGSVPSVNRVDLYGVALADGRPLKESFRPW
;
A
#
# COMPACT_ATOMS: atom_id res chain seq x y z
N VAL A 1 33.71 17.67 -38.04
CA VAL A 1 32.34 17.15 -38.09
C VAL A 1 32.23 16.08 -37.01
N ILE A 2 31.77 16.45 -35.82
CA ILE A 2 31.60 15.57 -34.66
C ILE A 2 30.13 15.16 -34.63
N ARG A 3 29.86 13.88 -34.85
CA ARG A 3 28.52 13.28 -34.69
C ARG A 3 28.34 12.91 -33.22
N ALA A 4 27.50 13.62 -32.52
CA ALA A 4 27.01 13.27 -31.19
C ALA A 4 26.03 12.09 -31.30
N LEU A 5 26.39 10.95 -30.73
CA LEU A 5 25.53 9.78 -30.59
C LEU A 5 24.64 10.01 -29.35
N LEU A 6 23.36 10.30 -29.53
CA LEU A 6 22.35 10.30 -28.49
C LEU A 6 21.98 8.85 -28.20
N LEU A 7 22.49 8.33 -27.07
CA LEU A 7 22.01 7.07 -26.49
C LEU A 7 20.67 7.33 -25.78
N LEU A 8 19.59 6.96 -26.46
CA LEU A 8 18.25 6.90 -25.88
C LEU A 8 18.19 5.65 -25.00
N ALA A 9 18.32 5.81 -23.70
CA ALA A 9 18.06 4.74 -22.73
C ALA A 9 16.55 4.48 -22.71
N ALA A 10 16.11 3.46 -23.45
CA ALA A 10 14.77 2.93 -23.34
C ALA A 10 14.66 2.22 -21.98
N ALA A 11 13.98 2.85 -21.01
CA ALA A 11 13.54 2.18 -19.80
C ALA A 11 12.49 1.14 -20.21
N VAL A 12 12.90 -0.13 -20.27
CA VAL A 12 12.00 -1.26 -20.43
C VAL A 12 11.24 -1.36 -19.11
N LEU A 13 10.04 -0.80 -19.08
CA LEU A 13 9.03 -1.12 -18.08
C LEU A 13 8.67 -2.60 -18.29
N LEU A 14 9.29 -3.49 -17.54
CA LEU A 14 8.79 -4.84 -17.36
C LEU A 14 7.45 -4.72 -16.61
N GLY A 15 6.39 -4.48 -17.36
CA GLY A 15 5.03 -4.66 -16.88
C GLY A 15 4.88 -6.12 -16.48
N ALA A 16 4.73 -6.39 -15.19
CA ALA A 16 4.15 -7.64 -14.76
C ALA A 16 2.81 -7.76 -15.47
N ALA A 17 2.56 -8.88 -16.14
CA ALA A 17 1.27 -9.20 -16.73
C ALA A 17 0.28 -9.47 -15.59
N GLY A 18 -0.23 -8.40 -14.99
CA GLY A 18 -1.39 -8.30 -14.14
C GLY A 18 -2.39 -7.42 -14.87
N GLU A 19 -3.66 -7.71 -14.72
CA GLU A 19 -4.73 -6.87 -15.25
C GLU A 19 -4.40 -5.39 -14.99
N ASP A 20 -4.59 -4.53 -16.00
CA ASP A 20 -4.34 -3.09 -15.90
C ASP A 20 -5.39 -2.44 -14.97
N PHE A 21 -5.20 -2.60 -13.67
CA PHE A 21 -6.03 -1.92 -12.69
C PHE A 21 -5.65 -0.44 -12.60
N PRO A 22 -6.63 0.45 -12.42
CA PRO A 22 -6.34 1.85 -12.18
C PRO A 22 -5.42 2.04 -10.98
N VAL A 23 -4.37 2.86 -11.14
CA VAL A 23 -3.48 3.22 -10.03
C VAL A 23 -4.10 4.40 -9.29
N PRO A 24 -4.47 4.24 -8.02
CA PRO A 24 -5.09 5.33 -7.26
C PRO A 24 -4.07 6.42 -6.92
N THR A 25 -4.56 7.67 -6.90
CA THR A 25 -3.77 8.87 -6.54
C THR A 25 -4.58 9.73 -5.59
N GLU A 26 -4.58 9.35 -4.31
CA GLU A 26 -5.35 10.06 -3.28
C GLU A 26 -4.45 10.99 -2.47
N ALA A 27 -5.03 12.06 -1.94
CA ALA A 27 -4.33 12.94 -1.01
C ALA A 27 -3.89 12.14 0.24
N ASN A 28 -2.64 12.32 0.66
CA ASN A 28 -2.03 11.61 1.80
C ASN A 28 -2.08 10.07 1.68
N GLN A 29 -2.17 9.52 0.48
CA GLN A 29 -2.12 8.07 0.26
C GLN A 29 -0.79 7.51 0.77
N ILE A 30 -0.86 6.43 1.56
CA ILE A 30 0.32 5.76 2.12
C ILE A 30 0.58 4.41 1.45
N PHE A 31 -0.48 3.69 1.05
CA PHE A 31 -0.44 2.52 0.16
C PHE A 31 -1.85 2.15 -0.27
N TYR A 32 -1.98 1.14 -1.13
CA TYR A 32 -3.26 0.57 -1.52
C TYR A 32 -3.19 -0.94 -1.70
N VAL A 33 -4.35 -1.61 -1.74
CA VAL A 33 -4.46 -3.05 -1.93
C VAL A 33 -5.36 -3.33 -3.13
N GLN A 34 -4.82 -4.01 -4.13
CA GLN A 34 -5.52 -4.57 -5.28
C GLN A 34 -5.78 -6.07 -5.08
N ARG A 35 -6.77 -6.60 -5.78
CA ARG A 35 -7.16 -8.02 -5.70
C ARG A 35 -7.46 -8.57 -7.08
N SER A 36 -7.23 -9.85 -7.29
CA SER A 36 -7.50 -10.54 -8.56
C SER A 36 -8.98 -10.56 -8.99
N LEU A 37 -9.92 -10.29 -8.08
CA LEU A 37 -11.36 -10.42 -8.34
C LEU A 37 -11.92 -9.34 -9.26
N ASN A 38 -11.45 -8.09 -9.11
CA ASN A 38 -11.91 -6.94 -9.88
C ASN A 38 -11.02 -5.71 -9.62
N SER A 39 -11.26 -4.62 -10.34
CA SER A 39 -10.49 -3.37 -10.22
C SER A 39 -10.77 -2.56 -8.94
N ASN A 40 -11.76 -2.93 -8.13
CA ASN A 40 -12.02 -2.22 -6.87
C ASN A 40 -10.83 -2.36 -5.91
N THR A 41 -10.36 -1.23 -5.43
CA THR A 41 -9.10 -1.10 -4.69
C THR A 41 -9.36 -0.57 -3.28
N ILE A 42 -8.66 -1.11 -2.29
CA ILE A 42 -8.70 -0.61 -0.91
C ILE A 42 -7.60 0.45 -0.77
N ILE A 43 -7.98 1.65 -0.37
CA ILE A 43 -7.08 2.79 -0.21
C ILE A 43 -6.79 3.01 1.27
N TYR A 44 -5.52 3.25 1.58
CA TYR A 44 -5.06 3.65 2.91
C TYR A 44 -4.45 5.04 2.81
N THR A 45 -5.03 5.99 3.54
CA THR A 45 -4.55 7.37 3.60
C THR A 45 -4.18 7.75 5.02
N ALA A 46 -3.13 8.54 5.18
CA ALA A 46 -2.80 9.12 6.47
C ALA A 46 -3.79 10.24 6.81
N ARG A 47 -4.29 10.23 8.04
CA ARG A 47 -5.12 11.29 8.57
C ARG A 47 -4.24 12.34 9.22
N MET A 48 -4.35 13.56 8.72
CA MET A 48 -3.58 14.70 9.21
C MET A 48 -4.46 15.62 10.03
N ASP A 49 -3.90 16.15 11.11
CA ASP A 49 -4.50 17.25 11.89
C ASP A 49 -4.20 18.61 11.23
N ALA A 50 -4.90 19.63 11.65
CA ALA A 50 -4.74 20.99 11.10
C ALA A 50 -3.34 21.58 11.30
N ASP A 51 -2.57 21.10 12.28
CA ASP A 51 -1.17 21.49 12.53
C ASP A 51 -0.16 20.70 11.67
N GLY A 52 -0.63 19.90 10.74
CA GLY A 52 0.21 19.12 9.83
C GLY A 52 0.82 17.85 10.43
N LYS A 53 0.34 17.41 11.61
CA LYS A 53 0.77 16.16 12.23
C LYS A 53 -0.17 15.01 11.91
N LEU A 54 0.30 13.78 12.08
CA LEU A 54 -0.55 12.60 12.04
C LEU A 54 -1.56 12.64 13.20
N ASN A 55 -2.83 12.32 12.90
CA ASN A 55 -3.87 12.31 13.93
C ASN A 55 -3.58 11.22 14.98
N ALA A 56 -3.46 11.62 16.24
CA ALA A 56 -3.04 10.74 17.33
C ALA A 56 -4.05 9.63 17.66
N LYS A 57 -5.34 9.85 17.39
CA LYS A 57 -6.40 8.88 17.72
C LYS A 57 -6.67 7.91 16.57
N ARG A 58 -6.56 8.40 15.35
CA ARG A 58 -6.87 7.63 14.13
C ARG A 58 -5.94 8.08 13.01
N PRO A 59 -4.68 7.60 12.98
CA PRO A 59 -3.69 8.07 12.02
C PRO A 59 -3.92 7.59 10.60
N VAL A 60 -4.80 6.59 10.37
CA VAL A 60 -5.09 6.02 9.05
C VAL A 60 -6.58 5.94 8.81
N ASP A 61 -7.03 6.37 7.64
CA ASP A 61 -8.34 6.09 7.07
C ASP A 61 -8.22 4.98 6.03
N VAL A 62 -9.23 4.10 5.97
CA VAL A 62 -9.28 2.97 5.05
C VAL A 62 -10.66 2.91 4.41
N TYR A 63 -10.71 2.86 3.07
CA TYR A 63 -11.94 2.85 2.31
C TYR A 63 -11.77 2.19 0.94
N TRP A 64 -12.87 1.83 0.28
CA TRP A 64 -12.89 1.37 -1.08
C TRP A 64 -12.85 2.52 -2.08
N ARG A 65 -12.05 2.37 -3.13
CA ARG A 65 -12.23 3.07 -4.40
C ARG A 65 -12.82 2.07 -5.39
N ARG A 66 -14.08 2.25 -5.73
CA ARG A 66 -14.86 1.31 -6.52
C ARG A 66 -14.77 1.66 -8.01
N TYR A 67 -13.69 1.27 -8.64
CA TYR A 67 -13.47 1.57 -10.06
C TYR A 67 -14.49 0.88 -10.98
N ASN A 68 -15.13 -0.20 -10.55
CA ASN A 68 -16.25 -0.79 -11.27
C ASN A 68 -17.54 0.07 -11.20
N ASP A 69 -17.58 1.03 -10.29
CA ASP A 69 -18.71 1.94 -10.06
C ASP A 69 -18.18 3.40 -10.17
N GLU A 70 -17.60 3.76 -11.30
CA GLU A 70 -17.11 5.11 -11.65
C GLU A 70 -16.10 5.71 -10.65
N GLY A 71 -15.40 4.87 -9.89
CA GLY A 71 -14.42 5.31 -8.90
C GLY A 71 -15.03 5.85 -7.61
N GLU A 72 -16.27 5.50 -7.28
CA GLU A 72 -16.93 5.92 -6.05
C GLU A 72 -16.12 5.54 -4.81
N ARG A 73 -16.03 6.46 -3.84
CA ARG A 73 -15.52 6.15 -2.50
C ARG A 73 -16.60 5.49 -1.66
N LYS A 74 -16.32 4.32 -1.11
CA LYS A 74 -17.20 3.61 -0.19
C LYS A 74 -16.45 3.23 1.09
N GLU A 75 -17.04 3.51 2.24
CA GLU A 75 -16.50 3.09 3.53
C GLU A 75 -16.52 1.57 3.69
N LEU A 76 -15.52 1.04 4.40
CA LEU A 76 -15.52 -0.36 4.80
C LEU A 76 -16.72 -0.67 5.69
N SER A 77 -17.36 -1.81 5.49
CA SER A 77 -18.29 -2.37 6.46
C SER A 77 -17.58 -2.68 7.78
N SER A 78 -18.35 -2.83 8.86
CA SER A 78 -17.78 -3.21 10.17
C SER A 78 -17.02 -4.53 10.12
N LEU A 79 -17.51 -5.50 9.35
CA LEU A 79 -16.88 -6.80 9.17
C LEU A 79 -15.53 -6.67 8.43
N GLU A 80 -15.52 -5.98 7.30
CA GLU A 80 -14.28 -5.74 6.53
C GLU A 80 -13.24 -5.00 7.36
N ARG A 81 -13.68 -4.03 8.16
CA ARG A 81 -12.81 -3.26 9.05
C ARG A 81 -12.22 -4.09 10.18
N SER A 82 -13.00 -4.99 10.77
CA SER A 82 -12.57 -5.79 11.92
C SER A 82 -11.78 -7.05 11.55
N MET A 83 -12.00 -7.62 10.36
CA MET A 83 -11.47 -8.93 9.99
C MET A 83 -10.53 -8.93 8.77
N ALA A 84 -10.64 -7.93 7.89
CA ALA A 84 -9.91 -7.95 6.63
C ALA A 84 -8.95 -6.76 6.47
N PHE A 85 -9.49 -5.56 6.22
CA PHE A 85 -8.72 -4.43 5.72
C PHE A 85 -8.46 -3.33 6.75
N GLY A 86 -9.11 -3.39 7.91
CA GLY A 86 -8.86 -2.41 8.96
C GLY A 86 -7.42 -2.45 9.47
N VAL A 87 -7.04 -1.43 10.23
CA VAL A 87 -5.69 -1.31 10.79
C VAL A 87 -5.74 -1.17 12.31
N LYS A 88 -4.70 -1.70 12.96
CA LYS A 88 -4.31 -1.35 14.33
C LYS A 88 -3.15 -0.39 14.23
N ALA A 89 -3.22 0.70 14.97
CA ALA A 89 -2.18 1.72 15.05
C ALA A 89 -1.76 1.94 16.49
N GLU A 90 -0.46 1.89 16.75
CA GLU A 90 0.15 2.11 18.05
C GLU A 90 1.25 3.16 17.91
N PRO A 91 1.44 4.09 18.85
CA PRO A 91 2.56 5.02 18.81
C PRO A 91 3.89 4.25 18.67
N ALA A 92 4.76 4.72 17.78
CA ALA A 92 6.08 4.12 17.59
C ALA A 92 7.03 4.58 18.69
N ALA A 93 7.61 3.64 19.46
CA ALA A 93 8.45 3.95 20.61
C ALA A 93 9.68 4.80 20.24
N ASP A 94 10.31 4.49 19.11
CA ASP A 94 11.57 5.10 18.67
C ASP A 94 11.38 6.21 17.62
N GLN A 95 10.13 6.61 17.34
CA GLN A 95 9.81 7.61 16.34
C GLN A 95 8.70 8.55 16.84
N PRO A 96 9.04 9.61 17.56
CA PRO A 96 8.05 10.58 18.07
C PRO A 96 7.13 11.09 16.94
N GLY A 97 5.81 11.00 17.15
CA GLY A 97 4.80 11.36 16.15
C GLY A 97 4.57 10.33 15.06
N GLY A 98 5.30 9.21 15.07
CA GLY A 98 5.08 8.07 14.19
C GLY A 98 4.18 7.00 14.82
N PHE A 99 3.70 6.08 13.98
CA PHE A 99 2.83 4.96 14.39
C PHE A 99 3.28 3.64 13.77
N MET A 100 3.24 2.57 14.55
CA MET A 100 3.33 1.21 14.04
C MET A 100 1.94 0.77 13.57
N ILE A 101 1.83 0.46 12.29
CA ILE A 101 0.57 0.08 11.62
C ILE A 101 0.60 -1.42 11.32
N ARG A 102 -0.49 -2.12 11.67
CA ARG A 102 -0.72 -3.52 11.28
C ARG A 102 -2.09 -3.66 10.64
N VAL A 103 -2.16 -4.30 9.48
CA VAL A 103 -3.45 -4.71 8.87
C VAL A 103 -4.02 -5.86 9.69
N VAL A 104 -5.31 -5.81 10.01
CA VAL A 104 -5.95 -6.76 10.93
C VAL A 104 -5.89 -8.21 10.45
N SER A 105 -5.99 -8.44 9.13
CA SER A 105 -5.88 -9.77 8.53
C SER A 105 -4.45 -10.33 8.49
N TYR A 106 -3.42 -9.47 8.66
CA TYR A 106 -2.03 -9.91 8.65
C TYR A 106 -1.19 -9.17 9.71
N PRO A 107 -1.45 -9.39 11.02
CA PRO A 107 -0.83 -8.65 12.10
C PRO A 107 0.65 -8.98 12.35
N LYS A 108 1.16 -10.05 11.71
CA LYS A 108 2.57 -10.48 11.84
C LYS A 108 3.56 -9.46 11.27
N ARG A 109 3.13 -8.62 10.33
CA ARG A 109 3.98 -7.58 9.74
C ARG A 109 3.51 -6.19 10.15
N ALA A 110 4.39 -5.46 10.79
CA ALA A 110 4.19 -4.06 11.13
C ALA A 110 4.91 -3.16 10.12
N ALA A 111 4.32 -2.01 9.87
CA ALA A 111 4.92 -0.94 9.08
C ALA A 111 4.95 0.35 9.88
N LEU A 112 5.99 1.15 9.73
CA LEU A 112 6.14 2.45 10.37
C LEU A 112 5.49 3.54 9.51
N LEU A 113 4.44 4.16 10.01
CA LEU A 113 3.88 5.38 9.44
C LEU A 113 4.54 6.59 10.10
N ARG A 114 5.16 7.45 9.31
CA ARG A 114 5.77 8.70 9.78
C ARG A 114 5.70 9.79 8.72
N LEU A 115 5.98 11.01 9.12
CA LEU A 115 6.16 12.13 8.19
C LEU A 115 7.62 12.23 7.78
N VAL A 116 7.84 12.37 6.48
CA VAL A 116 9.14 12.67 5.88
C VAL A 116 8.94 13.91 5.00
N ASP A 117 9.64 14.98 5.31
CA ASP A 117 9.47 16.28 4.65
C ASP A 117 8.01 16.74 4.61
N GLY A 118 7.29 16.54 5.73
CA GLY A 118 5.88 16.90 5.88
C GLY A 118 4.88 16.00 5.14
N ARG A 119 5.34 14.93 4.48
CA ARG A 119 4.50 13.97 3.74
C ARG A 119 4.42 12.63 4.46
N PRO A 120 3.23 12.01 4.55
CA PRO A 120 3.09 10.70 5.15
C PRO A 120 3.79 9.63 4.31
N ARG A 121 4.50 8.74 4.99
CA ARG A 121 5.19 7.61 4.37
C ARG A 121 5.03 6.37 5.25
N LEU A 122 4.69 5.25 4.63
CA LEU A 122 4.63 3.95 5.28
C LEU A 122 5.87 3.14 4.92
N GLU A 123 6.65 2.75 5.91
CA GLU A 123 7.93 2.06 5.74
C GLU A 123 7.88 0.67 6.36
N MET A 124 8.42 -0.30 5.64
CA MET A 124 8.57 -1.67 6.13
C MET A 124 9.70 -2.38 5.37
N THR A 125 10.04 -3.59 5.80
CA THR A 125 10.94 -4.45 5.03
C THR A 125 10.17 -5.13 3.91
N VAL A 126 10.65 -5.01 2.67
CA VAL A 126 10.15 -5.72 1.47
C VAL A 126 11.32 -6.49 0.86
N ALA A 127 11.18 -7.80 0.68
CA ALA A 127 12.25 -8.68 0.20
C ALA A 127 13.57 -8.52 1.00
N GLY A 128 13.50 -8.36 2.32
CA GLY A 128 14.66 -8.18 3.19
C GLY A 128 15.27 -6.77 3.18
N VAL A 129 14.70 -5.81 2.43
CA VAL A 129 15.24 -4.45 2.26
C VAL A 129 14.31 -3.41 2.87
N PRO A 130 14.82 -2.42 3.64
CA PRO A 130 14.01 -1.29 4.10
C PRO A 130 13.44 -0.51 2.91
N ALA A 131 12.12 -0.34 2.90
CA ALA A 131 11.39 0.20 1.77
C ALA A 131 10.24 1.10 2.20
N LYS A 132 9.90 2.07 1.35
CA LYS A 132 8.58 2.69 1.31
C LYS A 132 7.63 1.68 0.67
N LEU A 133 6.55 1.31 1.38
CA LEU A 133 5.49 0.48 0.79
C LEU A 133 4.73 1.29 -0.25
N ASP A 134 4.47 0.69 -1.39
CA ASP A 134 3.68 1.28 -2.47
C ASP A 134 2.30 0.65 -2.53
N HIS A 135 2.21 -0.65 -2.78
CA HIS A 135 0.96 -1.39 -2.80
C HIS A 135 1.13 -2.87 -2.49
N ALA A 136 0.01 -3.54 -2.27
CA ALA A 136 -0.09 -4.98 -2.22
C ALA A 136 -1.08 -5.47 -3.30
N TYR A 137 -0.78 -6.61 -3.90
CA TYR A 137 -1.70 -7.35 -4.75
C TYR A 137 -2.06 -8.67 -4.08
N LEU A 138 -3.36 -8.98 -4.01
CA LEU A 138 -3.88 -10.22 -3.44
C LEU A 138 -4.42 -11.10 -4.56
N ASP A 139 -3.82 -12.28 -4.71
CA ASP A 139 -4.40 -13.35 -5.52
C ASP A 139 -5.43 -14.09 -4.64
N VAL A 140 -6.71 -13.89 -4.97
CA VAL A 140 -7.85 -14.33 -4.17
C VAL A 140 -8.57 -15.46 -4.89
N ASP A 141 -8.86 -16.52 -4.16
CA ASP A 141 -9.77 -17.58 -4.56
C ASP A 141 -11.14 -17.36 -3.89
N ASP A 142 -12.18 -17.14 -4.68
CA ASP A 142 -13.57 -16.96 -4.26
C ASP A 142 -14.48 -18.15 -4.63
N SER A 143 -13.90 -19.27 -5.04
CA SER A 143 -14.63 -20.50 -5.38
C SER A 143 -15.33 -21.14 -4.18
N GLY A 144 -14.87 -20.84 -2.96
CA GLY A 144 -15.44 -21.31 -1.70
C GLY A 144 -16.52 -20.38 -1.12
N SER A 145 -17.16 -20.81 -0.04
CA SER A 145 -18.15 -20.00 0.69
C SER A 145 -17.50 -18.78 1.41
N VAL A 146 -16.19 -18.82 1.66
CA VAL A 146 -15.39 -17.74 2.21
C VAL A 146 -14.18 -17.55 1.31
N PRO A 147 -13.97 -16.32 0.78
CA PRO A 147 -12.79 -16.05 -0.03
C PRO A 147 -11.49 -16.30 0.74
N SER A 148 -10.50 -16.89 0.08
CA SER A 148 -9.17 -17.13 0.63
C SER A 148 -8.10 -16.43 -0.20
N VAL A 149 -6.96 -16.11 0.42
CA VAL A 149 -5.83 -15.48 -0.28
C VAL A 149 -4.77 -16.51 -0.57
N ASN A 150 -4.54 -16.81 -1.84
CA ASN A 150 -3.52 -17.76 -2.29
C ASN A 150 -2.10 -17.18 -2.20
N ARG A 151 -1.95 -15.91 -2.53
CA ARG A 151 -0.68 -15.21 -2.59
C ARG A 151 -0.85 -13.73 -2.32
N VAL A 152 0.13 -13.16 -1.67
CA VAL A 152 0.32 -11.72 -1.50
C VAL A 152 1.60 -11.31 -2.21
N ASP A 153 1.50 -10.32 -3.09
CA ASP A 153 2.65 -9.65 -3.68
C ASP A 153 2.72 -8.24 -3.05
N LEU A 154 3.82 -7.94 -2.35
CA LEU A 154 4.12 -6.60 -1.85
C LEU A 154 5.04 -5.88 -2.81
N TYR A 155 4.73 -4.64 -3.09
CA TYR A 155 5.53 -3.75 -3.91
C TYR A 155 5.97 -2.54 -3.09
N GLY A 156 7.22 -2.17 -3.25
CA GLY A 156 7.80 -1.05 -2.53
C GLY A 156 8.98 -0.46 -3.28
N VAL A 157 9.51 0.62 -2.70
CA VAL A 157 10.69 1.32 -3.22
C VAL A 157 11.74 1.35 -2.14
N ALA A 158 12.93 0.85 -2.41
CA ALA A 158 14.04 0.83 -1.46
C ALA A 158 14.37 2.24 -0.97
N LEU A 159 14.54 2.39 0.36
CA LEU A 159 14.83 3.71 0.95
C LEU A 159 16.22 4.22 0.59
N ALA A 160 17.17 3.31 0.34
CA ALA A 160 18.56 3.68 0.09
C ALA A 160 18.82 4.24 -1.31
N ASP A 161 18.20 3.65 -2.34
CA ASP A 161 18.56 3.92 -3.74
C ASP A 161 17.35 4.14 -4.67
N GLY A 162 16.12 4.03 -4.13
CA GLY A 162 14.89 4.24 -4.89
C GLY A 162 14.55 3.12 -5.87
N ARG A 163 15.25 1.98 -5.86
CA ARG A 163 14.92 0.86 -6.76
C ARG A 163 13.61 0.19 -6.38
N PRO A 164 12.85 -0.29 -7.38
CA PRO A 164 11.63 -1.03 -7.12
C PRO A 164 11.92 -2.40 -6.48
N LEU A 165 11.06 -2.81 -5.56
CA LEU A 165 11.13 -4.07 -4.84
C LEU A 165 9.81 -4.81 -4.99
N LYS A 166 9.90 -6.14 -5.05
CA LYS A 166 8.75 -7.05 -4.99
C LYS A 166 9.05 -8.22 -4.05
N GLU A 167 8.07 -8.58 -3.24
CA GLU A 167 8.11 -9.76 -2.39
C GLU A 167 6.81 -10.53 -2.56
N SER A 168 6.89 -11.84 -2.80
CA SER A 168 5.72 -12.72 -2.94
C SER A 168 5.74 -13.76 -1.83
N PHE A 169 4.59 -13.96 -1.16
CA PHE A 169 4.45 -14.98 -0.12
C PHE A 169 3.01 -15.49 0.00
N ARG A 170 2.86 -16.63 0.68
CA ARG A 170 1.56 -17.13 1.11
C ARG A 170 1.29 -16.64 2.53
N PRO A 171 0.11 -16.07 2.84
CA PRO A 171 -0.14 -15.45 4.14
C PRO A 171 -0.24 -16.44 5.31
N TRP A 172 -0.47 -17.74 5.07
CA TRP A 172 -0.61 -18.86 6.04
C TRP A 172 -0.07 -20.19 5.52
#